data_0f2c966ca9e61f9001625ef06454d296
#
_entry.id   0f2c966ca9e61f9001625ef06454d296
#
_cell.length_a   1.000
_cell.length_b   1.000
_cell.length_c   1.000
_cell.angle_alpha   90.00
_cell.angle_beta   90.00
_cell.angle_gamma   90.00
#
_symmetry.space_group_name_H-M   'P 1'
#
loop_
_entity.id
_entity.type
_entity.pdbx_description
1 polymer ?
#
loop_
_entity_poly.entity_id
_entity_poly.type
_entity_poly.pdbx_seq_one_letter_code
_entity_poly.pdbx_strand_id
1 'polypeptide(L)'
;KKEWILKIFSKLDFDENPLWYSSILRVYALNYVSKHFNLDNFTHFDNDVLIYKNIEDLKQKKYFNQKTINITKSDNNHLVFGFSYFSNIELINDLCILFDEILLNYDYYSNNFARGKNLNEMRMLKIAESINPKLFNVLDSLPYDNNQFLFDPSSYGQYFDGTHLKRGNHY
;
A
#
# COMPACT_ATOMS: atom_id res chain seq x y z
N LYS A 1 8.46 18.03 -16.32
CA LYS A 1 7.96 16.85 -15.54
C LYS A 1 7.69 17.14 -14.07
N LYS A 2 8.26 18.20 -13.46
CA LYS A 2 8.07 18.50 -12.01
C LYS A 2 6.88 19.44 -11.71
N GLU A 3 6.47 20.28 -12.65
CA GLU A 3 5.43 21.30 -12.40
C GLU A 3 4.04 20.73 -12.10
N TRP A 4 3.64 19.66 -12.80
CA TRP A 4 2.36 19.03 -12.54
C TRP A 4 2.33 18.31 -11.18
N ILE A 5 3.44 17.71 -10.77
CA ILE A 5 3.59 17.11 -9.44
C ILE A 5 3.39 18.18 -8.36
N LEU A 6 4.06 19.33 -8.48
CA LEU A 6 3.92 20.44 -7.54
C LEU A 6 2.49 20.99 -7.51
N LYS A 7 1.81 21.06 -8.66
CA LYS A 7 0.42 21.53 -8.75
C LYS A 7 -0.57 20.57 -8.11
N ILE A 8 -0.34 19.25 -8.21
CA ILE A 8 -1.15 18.25 -7.55
C ILE A 8 -0.86 18.23 -6.05
N PHE A 9 0.39 18.35 -5.69
CA PHE A 9 0.79 18.43 -4.30
C PHE A 9 0.29 19.69 -3.59
N SER A 10 0.08 20.80 -4.28
CA SER A 10 -0.58 21.98 -3.70
C SER A 10 -2.09 21.79 -3.45
N LYS A 11 -2.73 20.82 -4.10
CA LYS A 11 -4.14 20.46 -3.85
C LYS A 11 -4.31 19.46 -2.70
N LEU A 12 -3.28 18.68 -2.42
CA LEU A 12 -3.24 17.82 -1.26
C LEU A 12 -2.87 18.73 -0.09
N ASP A 13 -3.74 18.89 0.87
CA ASP A 13 -3.55 19.76 2.04
C ASP A 13 -2.43 19.20 2.94
N PHE A 14 -1.18 19.41 2.50
CA PHE A 14 0.01 18.85 3.13
C PHE A 14 0.36 19.54 4.43
N ASP A 15 -0.09 20.76 4.63
CA ASP A 15 0.16 21.50 5.84
C ASP A 15 -0.56 20.87 7.04
N GLU A 16 -1.68 20.18 6.81
CA GLU A 16 -2.41 19.48 7.86
C GLU A 16 -1.82 18.10 8.23
N ASN A 17 -1.21 17.39 7.28
CA ASN A 17 -0.63 16.08 7.59
C ASN A 17 0.49 15.65 6.62
N PRO A 18 1.74 16.01 6.91
CA PRO A 18 2.90 15.65 6.07
C PRO A 18 3.13 14.12 5.93
N LEU A 19 2.51 13.30 6.80
CA LEU A 19 2.60 11.84 6.74
C LEU A 19 2.03 11.30 5.42
N TRP A 20 0.90 11.83 4.96
CA TRP A 20 0.26 11.36 3.72
C TRP A 20 1.09 11.65 2.48
N TYR A 21 1.79 12.78 2.48
CA TYR A 21 2.73 13.12 1.43
C TYR A 21 3.90 12.13 1.36
N SER A 22 4.56 11.91 2.49
CA SER A 22 5.68 10.97 2.55
C SER A 22 5.27 9.55 2.21
N SER A 23 4.04 9.13 2.56
CA SER A 23 3.50 7.81 2.22
C SER A 23 3.31 7.63 0.70
N ILE A 24 2.79 8.65 0.01
CA ILE A 24 2.67 8.62 -1.45
C ILE A 24 4.05 8.63 -2.11
N LEU A 25 4.96 9.51 -1.66
CA LEU A 25 6.31 9.59 -2.20
C LEU A 25 7.11 8.30 -2.00
N ARG A 26 6.84 7.55 -0.95
CA ARG A 26 7.47 6.26 -0.67
C ARG A 26 7.34 5.29 -1.83
N VAL A 27 6.18 5.22 -2.49
CA VAL A 27 5.95 4.36 -3.65
C VAL A 27 6.94 4.69 -4.78
N TYR A 28 7.11 5.97 -5.08
CA TYR A 28 8.08 6.42 -6.09
C TYR A 28 9.54 6.21 -5.66
N ALA A 29 9.82 6.41 -4.37
CA ALA A 29 11.14 6.16 -3.82
C ALA A 29 11.53 4.67 -3.93
N LEU A 30 10.61 3.76 -3.63
CA LEU A 30 10.82 2.32 -3.80
C LEU A 30 11.08 1.94 -5.26
N ASN A 31 10.33 2.52 -6.22
CA ASN A 31 10.59 2.31 -7.64
C ASN A 31 11.98 2.84 -8.05
N TYR A 32 12.40 4.00 -7.53
CA TYR A 32 13.72 4.53 -7.79
C TYR A 32 14.83 3.64 -7.20
N VAL A 33 14.70 3.25 -5.94
CA VAL A 33 15.67 2.39 -5.24
C VAL A 33 15.79 1.04 -5.90
N SER A 34 14.66 0.39 -6.22
CA SER A 34 14.67 -0.93 -6.86
C SER A 34 15.36 -0.90 -8.23
N LYS A 35 15.16 0.16 -9.02
CA LYS A 35 15.87 0.36 -10.30
C LYS A 35 17.35 0.66 -10.11
N HIS A 36 17.69 1.51 -9.13
CA HIS A 36 19.08 1.90 -8.89
C HIS A 36 19.95 0.73 -8.44
N PHE A 37 19.41 -0.17 -7.62
CA PHE A 37 20.10 -1.34 -7.10
C PHE A 37 19.86 -2.62 -7.91
N ASN A 38 19.14 -2.54 -9.03
CA ASN A 38 18.78 -3.67 -9.89
C ASN A 38 18.18 -4.85 -9.09
N LEU A 39 17.19 -4.57 -8.25
CA LEU A 39 16.56 -5.60 -7.43
C LEU A 39 15.65 -6.47 -8.30
N ASP A 40 15.86 -7.77 -8.34
CA ASP A 40 14.96 -8.71 -9.03
C ASP A 40 13.60 -8.80 -8.36
N ASN A 41 13.59 -8.81 -7.03
CA ASN A 41 12.40 -8.81 -6.20
C ASN A 41 12.71 -8.15 -4.84
N PHE A 42 11.68 -7.70 -4.14
CA PHE A 42 11.87 -7.12 -2.81
C PHE A 42 10.60 -7.23 -1.96
N THR A 43 10.80 -7.18 -0.66
CA THR A 43 9.73 -6.99 0.33
C THR A 43 9.87 -5.61 0.93
N HIS A 44 8.77 -4.88 1.00
CA HIS A 44 8.67 -3.64 1.76
C HIS A 44 7.80 -3.86 2.99
N PHE A 45 8.21 -3.28 4.09
CA PHE A 45 7.42 -3.20 5.32
C PHE A 45 7.76 -1.93 6.09
N ASP A 46 6.78 -1.44 6.84
CA ASP A 46 6.98 -0.29 7.73
C ASP A 46 7.83 -0.69 8.93
N ASN A 47 8.49 0.27 9.55
CA ASN A 47 9.43 0.03 10.64
C ASN A 47 8.77 -0.43 11.96
N ASP A 48 7.45 -0.37 12.04
CA ASP A 48 6.63 -0.86 13.15
C ASP A 48 5.97 -2.23 12.87
N VAL A 49 6.31 -2.87 11.74
CA VAL A 49 5.84 -4.21 11.39
C VAL A 49 6.71 -5.27 12.10
N LEU A 50 6.05 -6.19 12.79
CA LEU A 50 6.70 -7.35 13.41
C LEU A 50 6.65 -8.55 12.48
N ILE A 51 7.83 -9.14 12.21
CA ILE A 51 7.97 -10.29 11.34
C ILE A 51 8.30 -11.53 12.19
N TYR A 52 7.35 -12.45 12.30
CA TYR A 52 7.50 -13.68 13.09
C TYR A 52 7.96 -14.89 12.27
N LYS A 53 8.02 -14.76 10.94
CA LYS A 53 8.39 -15.84 10.03
C LYS A 53 9.40 -15.38 9.00
N ASN A 54 10.22 -16.31 8.54
CA ASN A 54 11.14 -16.02 7.46
C ASN A 54 10.33 -15.78 6.16
N ILE A 55 10.64 -14.68 5.47
CA ILE A 55 9.97 -14.30 4.21
C ILE A 55 10.24 -15.33 3.11
N GLU A 56 11.42 -15.95 3.09
CA GLU A 56 11.73 -17.00 2.12
C GLU A 56 10.85 -18.25 2.30
N ASP A 57 10.48 -18.59 3.53
CA ASP A 57 9.52 -19.67 3.78
C ASP A 57 8.13 -19.35 3.21
N LEU A 58 7.73 -18.06 3.27
CA LEU A 58 6.46 -17.60 2.70
C LEU A 58 6.47 -17.68 1.17
N LYS A 59 7.59 -17.34 0.53
CA LYS A 59 7.78 -17.47 -0.92
C LYS A 59 7.70 -18.94 -1.35
N GLN A 60 8.42 -19.82 -0.68
CA GLN A 60 8.45 -21.26 -0.99
C GLN A 60 7.08 -21.93 -0.83
N LYS A 61 6.29 -21.51 0.14
CA LYS A 61 4.94 -22.05 0.39
C LYS A 61 3.86 -21.46 -0.53
N LYS A 62 4.24 -20.65 -1.51
CA LYS A 62 3.34 -20.05 -2.51
C LYS A 62 2.25 -19.14 -1.93
N TYR A 63 2.49 -18.54 -0.77
CA TYR A 63 1.59 -17.51 -0.25
C TYR A 63 1.60 -16.26 -1.10
N PHE A 64 2.71 -16.01 -1.81
CA PHE A 64 2.85 -14.87 -2.70
C PHE A 64 2.59 -15.28 -4.15
N ASN A 65 1.72 -14.52 -4.81
CA ASN A 65 1.55 -14.62 -6.24
C ASN A 65 2.73 -13.92 -6.93
N GLN A 66 3.45 -14.65 -7.79
CA GLN A 66 4.66 -14.17 -8.46
C GLN A 66 4.39 -13.20 -9.62
N LYS A 67 3.14 -12.94 -9.95
CA LYS A 67 2.74 -12.07 -11.07
C LYS A 67 2.05 -10.79 -10.61
N THR A 68 1.96 -10.56 -9.31
CA THR A 68 1.19 -9.47 -8.72
C THR A 68 1.94 -8.81 -7.58
N ILE A 69 1.48 -7.62 -7.21
CA ILE A 69 1.83 -6.97 -5.95
C ILE A 69 1.05 -7.68 -4.84
N ASN A 70 1.77 -8.32 -3.93
CA ASN A 70 1.17 -8.93 -2.77
C ASN A 70 1.10 -7.89 -1.66
N ILE A 71 -0.10 -7.56 -1.21
CA ILE A 71 -0.36 -6.42 -0.33
C ILE A 71 -1.43 -6.75 0.70
N THR A 72 -1.42 -6.07 1.83
CA THR A 72 -2.41 -6.23 2.88
C THR A 72 -3.57 -5.24 2.74
N LYS A 73 -4.69 -5.52 3.41
CA LYS A 73 -5.84 -4.60 3.50
C LYS A 73 -6.22 -4.38 4.96
N SER A 74 -6.61 -3.16 5.31
CA SER A 74 -7.22 -2.87 6.62
C SER A 74 -8.74 -3.05 6.61
N ASP A 75 -9.39 -2.71 5.50
CA ASP A 75 -10.82 -2.84 5.29
C ASP A 75 -11.16 -2.90 3.79
N ASN A 76 -12.44 -2.87 3.44
CA ASN A 76 -12.88 -2.95 2.06
C ASN A 76 -12.54 -1.71 1.21
N ASN A 77 -12.18 -0.59 1.82
CA ASN A 77 -11.91 0.68 1.14
C ASN A 77 -10.42 1.08 1.16
N HIS A 78 -9.58 0.32 1.87
CA HIS A 78 -8.18 0.68 2.07
C HIS A 78 -7.27 -0.53 1.92
N LEU A 79 -6.28 -0.43 1.04
CA LEU A 79 -5.10 -1.29 1.05
C LEU A 79 -3.99 -0.63 1.84
N VAL A 80 -3.15 -1.43 2.48
CA VAL A 80 -2.09 -0.96 3.38
C VAL A 80 -0.74 -1.38 2.84
N PHE A 81 0.15 -0.41 2.67
CA PHE A 81 1.51 -0.64 2.18
C PHE A 81 2.49 -1.07 3.28
N GLY A 82 2.00 -1.21 4.52
CA GLY A 82 2.79 -1.62 5.68
C GLY A 82 3.51 -2.95 5.53
N PHE A 83 2.95 -3.89 4.76
CA PHE A 83 3.64 -5.07 4.26
C PHE A 83 3.26 -5.31 2.81
N SER A 84 4.26 -5.43 1.94
CA SER A 84 4.08 -5.76 0.53
C SER A 84 5.26 -6.52 -0.05
N TYR A 85 4.98 -7.43 -0.99
CA TYR A 85 6.01 -8.18 -1.71
C TYR A 85 5.85 -7.98 -3.21
N PHE A 86 6.96 -7.65 -3.86
CA PHE A 86 7.10 -7.45 -5.30
C PHE A 86 8.01 -8.53 -5.85
N SER A 87 7.50 -9.38 -6.71
CA SER A 87 8.26 -10.47 -7.33
C SER A 87 9.18 -10.01 -8.45
N ASN A 88 8.95 -8.82 -9.00
CA ASN A 88 9.79 -8.16 -9.98
C ASN A 88 9.59 -6.63 -9.95
N ILE A 89 10.54 -5.91 -10.54
CA ILE A 89 10.58 -4.44 -10.54
C ILE A 89 9.47 -3.79 -11.38
N GLU A 90 8.93 -4.49 -12.39
CA GLU A 90 7.90 -3.92 -13.24
C GLU A 90 6.60 -3.66 -12.46
N LEU A 91 6.31 -4.47 -11.44
CA LEU A 91 5.12 -4.32 -10.61
C LEU A 91 5.08 -2.97 -9.86
N ILE A 92 6.20 -2.51 -9.30
CA ILE A 92 6.26 -1.20 -8.64
C ILE A 92 6.24 -0.07 -9.67
N ASN A 93 6.79 -0.29 -10.87
CA ASN A 93 6.70 0.66 -11.96
C ASN A 93 5.25 0.83 -12.45
N ASP A 94 4.51 -0.26 -12.62
CA ASP A 94 3.10 -0.25 -12.99
C ASP A 94 2.25 0.45 -11.92
N LEU A 95 2.56 0.23 -10.65
CA LEU A 95 1.90 0.95 -9.55
C LEU A 95 2.15 2.46 -9.62
N CYS A 96 3.37 2.89 -9.94
CA CYS A 96 3.68 4.31 -10.13
C CYS A 96 2.88 4.91 -11.29
N ILE A 97 2.70 4.18 -12.40
CA ILE A 97 1.89 4.63 -13.54
C ILE A 97 0.42 4.82 -13.13
N LEU A 98 -0.14 3.89 -12.35
CA LEU A 98 -1.49 4.04 -11.82
C LEU A 98 -1.61 5.21 -10.83
N PHE A 99 -0.60 5.44 -10.01
CA PHE A 99 -0.56 6.59 -9.10
C PHE A 99 -0.50 7.91 -9.89
N ASP A 100 0.29 7.97 -10.96
CA ASP A 100 0.35 9.13 -11.86
C ASP A 100 -1.03 9.40 -12.48
N GLU A 101 -1.73 8.37 -12.95
CA GLU A 101 -3.09 8.48 -13.50
C GLU A 101 -4.07 9.03 -12.46
N ILE A 102 -4.06 8.47 -11.25
CA ILE A 102 -4.94 8.90 -10.15
C ILE A 102 -4.66 10.36 -9.77
N LEU A 103 -3.39 10.74 -9.67
CA LEU A 103 -3.00 12.09 -9.30
C LEU A 103 -3.33 13.11 -10.39
N LEU A 104 -3.16 12.77 -11.67
CA LEU A 104 -3.53 13.63 -12.78
C LEU A 104 -5.03 13.88 -12.86
N ASN A 105 -5.84 12.90 -12.45
CA ASN A 105 -7.30 12.95 -12.44
C ASN A 105 -7.86 13.01 -11.00
N TYR A 106 -7.14 13.69 -10.10
CA TYR A 106 -7.42 13.70 -8.65
C TYR A 106 -8.87 13.97 -8.31
N ASP A 107 -9.44 15.05 -8.85
CA ASP A 107 -10.81 15.47 -8.53
C ASP A 107 -11.85 14.39 -8.96
N TYR A 108 -11.62 13.74 -10.10
CA TYR A 108 -12.46 12.62 -10.55
C TYR A 108 -12.40 11.45 -9.56
N TYR A 109 -11.21 10.99 -9.20
CA TYR A 109 -11.05 9.84 -8.32
C TYR A 109 -11.48 10.15 -6.87
N SER A 110 -11.21 11.36 -6.37
CA SER A 110 -11.69 11.80 -5.07
C SER A 110 -13.21 11.76 -4.98
N ASN A 111 -13.91 12.32 -5.96
CA ASN A 111 -15.37 12.39 -5.95
C ASN A 111 -16.03 11.01 -6.13
N ASN A 112 -15.54 10.19 -7.05
CA ASN A 112 -16.19 8.94 -7.41
C ASN A 112 -15.82 7.75 -6.50
N PHE A 113 -14.63 7.75 -5.91
CA PHE A 113 -14.12 6.63 -5.11
C PHE A 113 -13.93 6.96 -3.63
N ALA A 114 -13.69 8.22 -3.29
CA ALA A 114 -13.45 8.65 -1.91
C ALA A 114 -14.53 9.59 -1.34
N ARG A 115 -15.65 9.78 -2.03
CA ARG A 115 -16.76 10.65 -1.61
C ARG A 115 -16.29 12.09 -1.33
N GLY A 116 -15.43 12.63 -2.18
CA GLY A 116 -14.83 13.97 -2.03
C GLY A 116 -13.77 14.09 -0.94
N LYS A 117 -13.37 12.99 -0.31
CA LYS A 117 -12.29 13.00 0.69
C LYS A 117 -10.92 13.02 0.02
N ASN A 118 -9.93 13.56 0.74
CA ASN A 118 -8.53 13.54 0.29
C ASN A 118 -8.05 12.13 -0.01
N LEU A 119 -7.33 11.99 -1.13
CA LEU A 119 -6.71 10.73 -1.52
C LEU A 119 -5.38 10.58 -0.79
N ASN A 120 -5.39 9.78 0.26
CA ASN A 120 -4.16 9.30 0.87
C ASN A 120 -3.65 8.04 0.15
N GLU A 121 -2.44 7.59 0.49
CA GLU A 121 -1.82 6.39 -0.10
C GLU A 121 -2.74 5.16 -0.06
N MET A 122 -3.38 4.89 1.06
CA MET A 122 -4.23 3.70 1.25
C MET A 122 -5.44 3.70 0.31
N ARG A 123 -6.07 4.87 0.10
CA ARG A 123 -7.17 5.04 -0.87
C ARG A 123 -6.66 4.95 -2.31
N MET A 124 -5.51 5.56 -2.59
CA MET A 124 -4.91 5.48 -3.93
C MET A 124 -4.57 4.03 -4.30
N LEU A 125 -4.05 3.23 -3.37
CA LEU A 125 -3.83 1.80 -3.55
C LEU A 125 -5.13 1.06 -3.86
N LYS A 126 -6.21 1.37 -3.14
CA LYS A 126 -7.53 0.75 -3.39
C LYS A 126 -8.13 1.17 -4.73
N ILE A 127 -7.94 2.42 -5.13
CA ILE A 127 -8.35 2.90 -6.46
C ILE A 127 -7.52 2.20 -7.55
N ALA A 128 -6.21 2.10 -7.39
CA ALA A 128 -5.32 1.40 -8.31
C ALA A 128 -5.72 -0.08 -8.47
N GLU A 129 -6.06 -0.75 -7.37
CA GLU A 129 -6.61 -2.12 -7.42
C GLU A 129 -7.94 -2.18 -8.17
N SER A 130 -8.80 -1.20 -8.00
CA SER A 130 -10.08 -1.13 -8.73
C SER A 130 -9.90 -0.88 -10.23
N ILE A 131 -8.87 -0.11 -10.63
CA ILE A 131 -8.53 0.13 -12.06
C ILE A 131 -7.91 -1.14 -12.68
N ASN A 132 -6.97 -1.76 -11.99
CA ASN A 132 -6.28 -2.96 -12.47
C ASN A 132 -6.21 -4.06 -11.39
N PRO A 133 -7.32 -4.79 -11.16
CA PRO A 133 -7.35 -5.81 -10.11
C PRO A 133 -6.37 -6.97 -10.35
N LYS A 134 -5.94 -7.20 -11.61
CA LYS A 134 -4.99 -8.25 -11.95
C LYS A 134 -3.57 -7.94 -11.49
N LEU A 135 -3.27 -6.69 -11.16
CA LEU A 135 -1.97 -6.28 -10.65
C LEU A 135 -1.79 -6.65 -9.16
N PHE A 136 -2.88 -6.92 -8.44
CA PHE A 136 -2.86 -7.08 -6.99
C PHE A 136 -3.25 -8.49 -6.55
N ASN A 137 -2.60 -8.98 -5.51
CA ASN A 137 -2.98 -10.11 -4.70
C ASN A 137 -3.12 -9.64 -3.25
N VAL A 138 -4.36 -9.55 -2.78
CA VAL A 138 -4.64 -9.10 -1.42
C VAL A 138 -4.45 -10.27 -0.47
N LEU A 139 -3.50 -10.15 0.43
CA LEU A 139 -3.14 -11.17 1.41
C LEU A 139 -4.20 -11.26 2.52
N ASP A 140 -4.39 -12.46 3.04
CA ASP A 140 -5.36 -12.71 4.11
C ASP A 140 -4.94 -12.02 5.40
N SER A 141 -5.82 -11.14 5.89
CA SER A 141 -5.62 -10.38 7.13
C SER A 141 -6.49 -10.86 8.30
N LEU A 142 -7.32 -11.89 8.07
CA LEU A 142 -8.16 -12.51 9.10
C LEU A 142 -7.85 -13.99 9.23
N PRO A 143 -7.94 -14.56 10.44
CA PRO A 143 -7.75 -15.98 10.66
C PRO A 143 -8.96 -16.75 10.10
N TYR A 144 -8.73 -17.48 9.03
CA TYR A 144 -9.65 -18.52 8.55
C TYR A 144 -9.14 -19.89 8.98
N ASP A 145 -10.02 -20.85 9.15
CA ASP A 145 -9.77 -22.16 9.77
C ASP A 145 -8.57 -22.97 9.21
N ASN A 146 -8.07 -22.62 8.03
CA ASN A 146 -6.95 -23.30 7.39
C ASN A 146 -5.72 -22.43 7.11
N ASN A 147 -5.72 -21.16 7.51
CA ASN A 147 -4.61 -20.26 7.25
C ASN A 147 -3.50 -20.42 8.28
N GLN A 148 -2.34 -20.90 7.84
CA GLN A 148 -1.13 -21.02 8.67
C GLN A 148 -0.43 -19.68 8.90
N PHE A 149 -0.81 -18.64 8.14
CA PHE A 149 -0.19 -17.33 8.17
C PHE A 149 -1.25 -16.23 8.08
N LEU A 150 -1.01 -15.19 8.84
CA LEU A 150 -1.83 -14.00 8.91
C LEU A 150 -0.96 -12.80 8.59
N PHE A 151 -1.42 -11.96 7.67
CA PHE A 151 -0.76 -10.70 7.30
C PHE A 151 -1.57 -9.55 7.90
N ASP A 152 -1.36 -9.30 9.19
CA ASP A 152 -2.12 -8.30 9.92
C ASP A 152 -1.59 -6.88 9.66
N PRO A 153 -2.32 -6.01 8.95
CA PRO A 153 -1.90 -4.64 8.71
C PRO A 153 -2.13 -3.72 9.90
N SER A 154 -3.13 -3.99 10.73
CA SER A 154 -3.52 -3.09 11.82
C SER A 154 -4.45 -3.72 12.86
N SER A 155 -5.12 -4.83 12.57
CA SER A 155 -6.22 -5.33 13.39
C SER A 155 -5.75 -5.86 14.73
N TYR A 156 -4.71 -6.66 14.74
CA TYR A 156 -4.16 -7.24 15.97
C TYR A 156 -3.12 -6.36 16.63
N GLY A 157 -2.40 -5.55 15.87
CA GLY A 157 -1.46 -4.57 16.40
C GLY A 157 -2.09 -3.60 17.39
N GLN A 158 -3.39 -3.34 17.28
CA GLN A 158 -4.15 -2.55 18.22
C GLN A 158 -4.12 -3.12 19.64
N TYR A 159 -4.12 -4.43 19.78
CA TYR A 159 -4.07 -5.09 21.08
C TYR A 159 -2.71 -4.99 21.77
N PHE A 160 -1.68 -4.60 21.02
CA PHE A 160 -0.31 -4.40 21.48
C PHE A 160 0.06 -2.92 21.67
N ASP A 161 -0.92 -2.02 21.76
CA ASP A 161 -0.74 -0.57 21.87
C ASP A 161 0.01 0.09 20.68
N GLY A 162 0.08 -0.60 19.54
CA GLY A 162 0.90 -0.21 18.37
C GLY A 162 0.17 0.50 17.25
N THR A 163 -1.06 1.00 17.45
CA THR A 163 -1.82 1.64 16.36
C THR A 163 -2.09 3.12 16.62
N HIS A 164 -2.29 3.86 15.51
CA HIS A 164 -2.69 5.26 15.52
C HIS A 164 -4.18 5.49 15.87
N LEU A 165 -4.94 4.44 16.15
CA LEU A 165 -6.35 4.56 16.52
C LEU A 165 -6.47 5.03 17.95
N LYS A 166 -7.26 6.08 18.14
CA LYS A 166 -7.55 6.58 19.49
C LYS A 166 -8.20 5.47 20.32
N ARG A 167 -7.70 5.26 21.55
CA ARG A 167 -8.34 4.39 22.54
C ARG A 167 -9.82 4.75 22.62
N GLY A 168 -10.70 3.80 22.38
CA GLY A 168 -12.16 4.01 22.47
C GLY A 168 -12.95 3.59 21.23
N ASN A 169 -12.31 3.31 20.11
CA ASN A 169 -12.95 2.74 18.91
C ASN A 169 -12.64 1.23 18.81
N HIS A 170 -12.76 0.52 19.92
CA HIS A 170 -12.69 -0.95 19.90
C HIS A 170 -14.02 -1.47 19.36
N TYR A 171 -13.93 -2.26 18.30
CA TYR A 171 -15.04 -3.04 17.75
C TYR A 171 -15.31 -4.26 18.61
#